data_487597bb97a14eb1c0dfcc1ea6da146e
#
_entry.id   487597bb97a14eb1c0dfcc1ea6da146e
#
_cell.length_a   1.000
_cell.length_b   1.000
_cell.length_c   1.000
_cell.angle_alpha   90.00
_cell.angle_beta   90.00
_cell.angle_gamma   90.00
#
_symmetry.space_group_name_H-M   'P 1'
#
loop_
_entity.id
_entity.type
_entity.pdbx_description
1 polymer ?
#
loop_
_entity_poly.entity_id
_entity_poly.type
_entity_poly.pdbx_seq_one_letter_code
_entity_poly.pdbx_strand_id
1 'polypeptide(L)'
;MGGVFASEVPVGALAAQTLQNVRRQYETLFQDDAVKSAFAFLVKFAHACRSEDPREALKASGISMAEKATLLSIVRTLKDQIPQQQAATEYGQLTIGAAADAIGHWYKQNASQQMPLFKPSSEFLDSWRPLGNGSGFCELSRLFFGKVTERYLNYFLERAASATCPSLEHRERFQEGIRSHVDAVSQHAFETAKITQSFAAG
;
A
#
# COMPACT_ATOMS: atom_id res chain seq x y z
N MET A 1 -8.17 0.40 -49.80
CA MET A 1 -8.55 0.93 -48.48
C MET A 1 -7.94 0.01 -47.43
N GLY A 2 -6.75 0.33 -46.95
CA GLY A 2 -6.02 -0.44 -45.96
C GLY A 2 -6.39 0.03 -44.58
N GLY A 3 -7.13 -0.77 -43.83
CA GLY A 3 -7.36 -0.52 -42.40
C GLY A 3 -6.04 -0.73 -41.64
N VAL A 4 -5.51 0.33 -41.06
CA VAL A 4 -4.44 0.26 -40.11
C VAL A 4 -5.03 -0.33 -38.83
N PHE A 5 -4.81 -1.65 -38.62
CA PHE A 5 -5.06 -2.28 -37.33
C PHE A 5 -4.11 -1.64 -36.32
N ALA A 6 -4.64 -0.78 -35.48
CA ALA A 6 -3.92 -0.34 -34.29
C ALA A 6 -3.65 -1.62 -33.45
N SER A 7 -2.40 -2.10 -33.43
CA SER A 7 -1.99 -3.22 -32.62
C SER A 7 -2.26 -2.86 -31.17
N GLU A 8 -3.21 -3.54 -30.54
CA GLU A 8 -3.44 -3.44 -29.09
C GLU A 8 -2.13 -3.83 -28.40
N VAL A 9 -1.47 -2.84 -27.81
CA VAL A 9 -0.29 -3.09 -26.98
C VAL A 9 -0.76 -3.90 -25.77
N PRO A 10 -0.23 -5.11 -25.53
CA PRO A 10 -0.62 -5.90 -24.39
C PRO A 10 -0.44 -5.09 -23.10
N VAL A 11 -1.46 -5.06 -22.23
CA VAL A 11 -1.45 -4.29 -20.96
C VAL A 11 -0.20 -4.59 -20.15
N GLY A 12 0.24 -5.86 -20.10
CA GLY A 12 1.48 -6.24 -19.42
C GLY A 12 2.74 -5.63 -20.02
N ALA A 13 2.82 -5.49 -21.36
CA ALA A 13 3.96 -4.86 -22.04
C ALA A 13 3.98 -3.34 -21.78
N LEU A 14 2.82 -2.68 -21.79
CA LEU A 14 2.71 -1.26 -21.47
C LEU A 14 3.03 -1.00 -19.99
N ALA A 15 2.54 -1.84 -19.08
CA ALA A 15 2.88 -1.76 -17.66
C ALA A 15 4.38 -2.00 -17.42
N ALA A 16 5.00 -2.98 -18.09
CA ALA A 16 6.43 -3.25 -18.00
C ALA A 16 7.27 -2.08 -18.57
N GLN A 17 6.88 -1.52 -19.70
CA GLN A 17 7.56 -0.36 -20.30
C GLN A 17 7.40 0.88 -19.43
N THR A 18 6.21 1.10 -18.85
CA THR A 18 5.97 2.19 -17.91
C THR A 18 6.76 1.99 -16.64
N LEU A 19 6.86 0.76 -16.11
CA LEU A 19 7.73 0.42 -14.98
C LEU A 19 9.22 0.65 -15.30
N GLN A 20 9.68 0.36 -16.51
CA GLN A 20 11.06 0.68 -16.91
C GLN A 20 11.31 2.20 -16.99
N ASN A 21 10.37 2.95 -17.54
CA ASN A 21 10.44 4.41 -17.58
C ASN A 21 10.30 5.03 -16.18
N VAL A 22 9.47 4.42 -15.35
CA VAL A 22 9.22 4.79 -13.95
C VAL A 22 10.38 4.35 -13.05
N ARG A 23 11.18 3.35 -13.44
CA ARG A 23 12.30 2.87 -12.61
C ARG A 23 13.30 3.98 -12.28
N ARG A 24 13.51 4.94 -13.17
CA ARG A 24 14.30 6.15 -12.91
C ARG A 24 13.56 7.13 -11.99
N GLN A 25 12.24 7.21 -12.07
CA GLN A 25 11.42 8.03 -11.19
C GLN A 25 11.03 7.27 -9.91
N TYR A 26 11.21 5.95 -9.87
CA TYR A 26 10.93 5.11 -8.70
C TYR A 26 11.82 5.47 -7.51
N GLU A 27 13.09 5.74 -7.75
CA GLU A 27 13.99 6.25 -6.72
C GLU A 27 13.49 7.59 -6.18
N THR A 28 12.94 8.44 -7.05
CA THR A 28 12.35 9.73 -6.67
C THR A 28 11.05 9.54 -5.88
N LEU A 29 10.19 8.59 -6.25
CA LEU A 29 8.94 8.28 -5.55
C LEU A 29 9.22 7.81 -4.12
N PHE A 30 10.18 6.90 -3.92
CA PHE A 30 10.56 6.44 -2.59
C PHE A 30 11.39 7.46 -1.79
N GLN A 31 11.87 8.52 -2.45
CA GLN A 31 12.45 9.68 -1.78
C GLN A 31 11.40 10.73 -1.40
N ASP A 32 10.16 10.60 -1.87
CA ASP A 32 9.07 11.50 -1.51
C ASP A 32 8.79 11.48 -0.01
N ASP A 33 8.69 12.65 0.59
CA ASP A 33 8.58 12.79 2.04
C ASP A 33 7.24 12.27 2.59
N ALA A 34 6.16 12.30 1.79
CA ALA A 34 4.89 11.72 2.20
C ALA A 34 4.99 10.19 2.25
N VAL A 35 5.68 9.56 1.29
CA VAL A 35 5.93 8.10 1.29
C VAL A 35 6.77 7.71 2.50
N LYS A 36 7.83 8.46 2.80
CA LYS A 36 8.67 8.23 3.99
C LYS A 36 7.87 8.38 5.29
N SER A 37 7.06 9.44 5.40
CA SER A 37 6.25 9.70 6.59
C SER A 37 5.19 8.62 6.80
N ALA A 38 4.50 8.19 5.73
CA ALA A 38 3.53 7.11 5.79
C ALA A 38 4.20 5.79 6.18
N PHE A 39 5.34 5.46 5.58
CA PHE A 39 6.06 4.23 5.91
C PHE A 39 6.61 4.26 7.35
N ALA A 40 7.13 5.40 7.81
CA ALA A 40 7.57 5.57 9.20
C ALA A 40 6.43 5.35 10.19
N PHE A 41 5.21 5.81 9.87
CA PHE A 41 4.02 5.48 10.66
C PHE A 41 3.75 3.98 10.71
N LEU A 42 3.78 3.28 9.56
CA LEU A 42 3.55 1.83 9.51
C LEU A 42 4.58 1.05 10.34
N VAL A 43 5.86 1.46 10.30
CA VAL A 43 6.93 0.89 11.14
C VAL A 43 6.63 1.07 12.63
N LYS A 44 6.32 2.30 13.07
CA LYS A 44 5.99 2.62 14.46
C LYS A 44 4.75 1.85 14.92
N PHE A 45 3.73 1.78 14.07
CA PHE A 45 2.48 1.06 14.35
C PHE A 45 2.75 -0.45 14.53
N ALA A 46 3.48 -1.06 13.61
CA ALA A 46 3.86 -2.48 13.72
C ALA A 46 4.72 -2.76 14.96
N HIS A 47 5.66 -1.87 15.27
CA HIS A 47 6.48 -1.99 16.48
C HIS A 47 5.62 -1.93 17.75
N ALA A 48 4.68 -1.00 17.82
CA ALA A 48 3.77 -0.86 18.96
C ALA A 48 2.86 -2.10 19.13
N CYS A 49 2.44 -2.74 18.04
CA CYS A 49 1.63 -3.96 18.09
C CYS A 49 2.34 -5.17 18.72
N ARG A 50 3.67 -5.10 18.91
CA ARG A 50 4.46 -6.12 19.65
C ARG A 50 4.36 -5.96 21.16
N SER A 51 4.03 -4.76 21.64
CA SER A 51 3.96 -4.44 23.05
C SER A 51 2.77 -5.12 23.74
N GLU A 52 2.87 -5.35 25.04
CA GLU A 52 1.74 -5.78 25.88
C GLU A 52 0.63 -4.73 25.88
N ASP A 53 1.01 -3.44 25.91
CA ASP A 53 0.10 -2.31 25.73
C ASP A 53 0.45 -1.55 24.43
N PRO A 54 -0.21 -1.90 23.29
CA PRO A 54 0.03 -1.22 22.02
C PRO A 54 -0.33 0.27 22.05
N ARG A 55 -1.32 0.65 22.87
CA ARG A 55 -1.77 2.05 22.97
C ARG A 55 -0.71 2.94 23.61
N GLU A 56 -0.15 2.50 24.73
CA GLU A 56 0.89 3.26 25.42
C GLU A 56 2.19 3.28 24.57
N ALA A 57 2.52 2.19 23.90
CA ALA A 57 3.66 2.15 22.98
C ALA A 57 3.49 3.11 21.80
N LEU A 58 2.28 3.24 21.23
CA LEU A 58 1.99 4.24 20.19
C LEU A 58 2.16 5.65 20.72
N LYS A 59 1.61 5.96 21.91
CA LYS A 59 1.73 7.25 22.54
C LYS A 59 3.19 7.63 22.82
N ALA A 60 4.00 6.69 23.32
CA ALA A 60 5.43 6.86 23.50
C ALA A 60 6.18 7.14 22.19
N SER A 61 5.66 6.64 21.07
CA SER A 61 6.20 6.89 19.72
C SER A 61 5.69 8.19 19.07
N GLY A 62 4.92 9.01 19.84
CA GLY A 62 4.34 10.26 19.35
C GLY A 62 3.07 10.07 18.51
N ILE A 63 2.41 8.92 18.60
CA ILE A 63 1.20 8.59 17.86
C ILE A 63 0.02 8.55 18.84
N SER A 64 -0.85 9.56 18.78
CA SER A 64 -2.06 9.62 19.62
C SER A 64 -3.24 8.98 18.88
N MET A 65 -3.74 7.87 19.43
CA MET A 65 -4.92 7.18 18.91
C MET A 65 -6.18 7.59 19.65
N ALA A 66 -7.31 7.62 18.95
CA ALA A 66 -8.62 7.81 19.57
C ALA A 66 -8.88 6.75 20.65
N GLU A 67 -9.67 7.09 21.67
CA GLU A 67 -10.02 6.18 22.78
C GLU A 67 -10.66 4.89 22.23
N LYS A 68 -11.59 5.01 21.28
CA LYS A 68 -12.12 3.87 20.52
C LYS A 68 -11.32 3.68 19.25
N ALA A 69 -10.36 2.76 19.31
CA ALA A 69 -9.58 2.38 18.14
C ALA A 69 -10.47 1.66 17.11
N THR A 70 -10.37 2.05 15.85
CA THR A 70 -11.05 1.46 14.70
C THR A 70 -10.11 1.51 13.50
N LEU A 71 -10.42 0.75 12.44
CA LEU A 71 -9.66 0.81 11.19
C LEU A 71 -9.59 2.27 10.65
N LEU A 72 -10.71 2.97 10.70
CA LEU A 72 -10.79 4.37 10.27
C LEU A 72 -9.93 5.29 11.14
N SER A 73 -9.87 5.07 12.46
CA SER A 73 -9.02 5.87 13.34
C SER A 73 -7.53 5.65 13.07
N ILE A 74 -7.10 4.43 12.70
CA ILE A 74 -5.72 4.17 12.29
C ILE A 74 -5.38 4.97 11.02
N VAL A 75 -6.24 4.91 10.00
CA VAL A 75 -6.04 5.65 8.74
C VAL A 75 -6.04 7.15 8.97
N ARG A 76 -6.92 7.66 9.84
CA ARG A 76 -6.95 9.08 10.20
C ARG A 76 -5.66 9.49 10.92
N THR A 77 -5.22 8.71 11.89
CA THR A 77 -3.97 8.97 12.63
C THR A 77 -2.76 8.93 11.68
N LEU A 78 -2.72 7.99 10.72
CA LEU A 78 -1.69 7.97 9.68
C LEU A 78 -1.67 9.30 8.89
N LYS A 79 -2.83 9.76 8.45
CA LYS A 79 -2.96 11.04 7.73
C LYS A 79 -2.45 12.22 8.57
N ASP A 80 -2.76 12.23 9.86
CA ASP A 80 -2.35 13.29 10.80
C ASP A 80 -0.83 13.28 11.08
N GLN A 81 -0.14 12.14 10.84
CA GLN A 81 1.32 12.02 10.94
C GLN A 81 2.06 12.52 9.70
N ILE A 82 1.37 12.73 8.58
CA ILE A 82 1.96 13.30 7.36
C ILE A 82 1.78 14.82 7.42
N PRO A 83 2.87 15.62 7.35
CA PRO A 83 2.78 17.07 7.35
C PRO A 83 1.77 17.58 6.32
N GLN A 84 0.96 18.55 6.69
CA GLN A 84 -0.16 19.05 5.87
C GLN A 84 0.29 19.49 4.46
N GLN A 85 1.47 20.12 4.35
CA GLN A 85 2.01 20.52 3.07
C GLN A 85 2.29 19.33 2.16
N GLN A 86 2.81 18.23 2.70
CA GLN A 86 3.06 16.99 1.96
C GLN A 86 1.75 16.27 1.64
N ALA A 87 0.83 16.19 2.60
CA ALA A 87 -0.49 15.58 2.42
C ALA A 87 -1.33 16.27 1.34
N ALA A 88 -1.12 17.56 1.09
CA ALA A 88 -1.82 18.34 0.07
C ALA A 88 -1.29 18.11 -1.35
N THR A 89 -0.11 17.50 -1.51
CA THR A 89 0.45 17.19 -2.83
C THR A 89 -0.28 16.01 -3.48
N GLU A 90 -0.21 15.90 -4.81
CA GLU A 90 -0.76 14.76 -5.56
C GLU A 90 -0.14 13.44 -5.05
N TYR A 91 1.17 13.39 -4.88
CA TYR A 91 1.86 12.22 -4.33
C TYR A 91 1.46 11.92 -2.89
N GLY A 92 1.25 12.95 -2.08
CA GLY A 92 0.74 12.80 -0.72
C GLY A 92 -0.64 12.14 -0.68
N GLN A 93 -1.56 12.58 -1.55
CA GLN A 93 -2.90 11.97 -1.65
C GLN A 93 -2.83 10.51 -2.13
N LEU A 94 -2.02 10.22 -3.14
CA LEU A 94 -1.79 8.86 -3.63
C LEU A 94 -1.23 7.96 -2.51
N THR A 95 -0.26 8.47 -1.76
CA THR A 95 0.40 7.76 -0.65
C THR A 95 -0.57 7.47 0.50
N ILE A 96 -1.36 8.46 0.93
CA ILE A 96 -2.37 8.30 1.98
C ILE A 96 -3.40 7.23 1.57
N GLY A 97 -3.88 7.31 0.31
CA GLY A 97 -4.79 6.32 -0.22
C GLY A 97 -4.18 4.92 -0.29
N ALA A 98 -2.92 4.80 -0.73
CA ALA A 98 -2.20 3.52 -0.78
C ALA A 98 -2.01 2.91 0.61
N ALA A 99 -1.66 3.72 1.61
CA ALA A 99 -1.51 3.27 2.98
C ALA A 99 -2.86 2.83 3.59
N ALA A 100 -3.95 3.56 3.31
CA ALA A 100 -5.28 3.18 3.75
C ALA A 100 -5.72 1.84 3.15
N ASP A 101 -5.49 1.63 1.85
CA ASP A 101 -5.79 0.36 1.17
C ASP A 101 -4.95 -0.79 1.73
N ALA A 102 -3.65 -0.57 1.96
CA ALA A 102 -2.75 -1.58 2.51
C ALA A 102 -3.17 -2.00 3.92
N ILE A 103 -3.46 -1.03 4.79
CA ILE A 103 -3.96 -1.25 6.16
C ILE A 103 -5.29 -2.03 6.12
N GLY A 104 -6.24 -1.59 5.28
CA GLY A 104 -7.54 -2.24 5.14
C GLY A 104 -7.43 -3.68 4.61
N HIS A 105 -6.59 -3.90 3.60
CA HIS A 105 -6.37 -5.21 3.01
C HIS A 105 -5.72 -6.17 4.02
N TRP A 106 -4.64 -5.74 4.68
CA TRP A 106 -3.96 -6.52 5.70
C TRP A 106 -4.90 -6.89 6.84
N TYR A 107 -5.68 -5.93 7.35
CA TYR A 107 -6.68 -6.17 8.40
C TYR A 107 -7.70 -7.21 7.99
N LYS A 108 -8.24 -7.11 6.79
CA LYS A 108 -9.23 -8.07 6.27
C LYS A 108 -8.67 -9.49 6.22
N GLN A 109 -7.42 -9.64 5.83
CA GLN A 109 -6.79 -10.95 5.68
C GLN A 109 -6.36 -11.57 7.02
N ASN A 110 -5.85 -10.75 7.95
CA ASN A 110 -5.14 -11.25 9.13
C ASN A 110 -5.89 -11.03 10.45
N ALA A 111 -6.69 -9.99 10.56
CA ALA A 111 -7.28 -9.57 11.82
C ALA A 111 -8.81 -9.78 11.88
N SER A 112 -9.52 -9.58 10.77
CA SER A 112 -11.00 -9.62 10.77
C SER A 112 -11.57 -11.00 11.09
N GLN A 113 -10.85 -12.08 10.76
CA GLN A 113 -11.28 -13.45 11.01
C GLN A 113 -11.23 -13.85 12.50
N GLN A 114 -10.51 -13.09 13.31
CA GLN A 114 -10.31 -13.36 14.74
C GLN A 114 -11.27 -12.56 15.63
N MET A 115 -12.06 -11.64 15.06
CA MET A 115 -12.96 -10.79 15.83
C MET A 115 -14.40 -11.33 15.86
N PRO A 116 -14.93 -11.70 17.04
CA PRO A 116 -16.38 -11.79 17.22
C PRO A 116 -17.01 -10.41 17.02
N LEU A 117 -18.22 -10.38 16.44
CA LEU A 117 -18.99 -9.17 16.11
C LEU A 117 -19.24 -8.18 17.27
N PHE A 118 -18.93 -8.54 18.52
CA PHE A 118 -19.28 -7.80 19.74
C PHE A 118 -18.10 -7.62 20.73
N LYS A 119 -16.84 -7.56 20.24
CA LYS A 119 -15.70 -7.33 21.14
C LYS A 119 -15.53 -5.86 21.54
N PRO A 120 -15.09 -5.57 22.81
CA PRO A 120 -14.76 -4.23 23.28
C PRO A 120 -13.65 -3.60 22.45
N SER A 121 -13.66 -2.27 22.35
CA SER A 121 -12.69 -1.49 21.57
C SER A 121 -11.23 -1.62 22.04
N SER A 122 -10.98 -2.06 23.25
CA SER A 122 -9.64 -2.37 23.77
C SER A 122 -8.99 -3.56 23.03
N GLU A 123 -9.78 -4.53 22.63
CA GLU A 123 -9.30 -5.73 21.92
C GLU A 123 -9.05 -5.50 20.42
N PHE A 124 -9.48 -4.36 19.87
CA PHE A 124 -9.22 -4.03 18.46
C PHE A 124 -7.73 -3.90 18.19
N LEU A 125 -6.97 -3.22 19.05
CA LEU A 125 -5.51 -3.12 18.89
C LEU A 125 -4.80 -4.46 19.09
N ASP A 126 -5.34 -5.33 19.94
CA ASP A 126 -4.80 -6.69 20.12
C ASP A 126 -4.93 -7.56 18.87
N SER A 127 -5.95 -7.33 18.03
CA SER A 127 -6.10 -8.03 16.75
C SER A 127 -4.97 -7.75 15.77
N TRP A 128 -4.19 -6.69 16.01
CA TRP A 128 -3.03 -6.30 15.20
C TRP A 128 -1.71 -6.92 15.68
N ARG A 129 -1.69 -7.71 16.76
CA ARG A 129 -0.48 -8.38 17.25
C ARG A 129 0.29 -9.16 16.18
N PRO A 130 -0.37 -9.86 15.22
CA PRO A 130 0.34 -10.53 14.13
C PRO A 130 1.18 -9.58 13.26
N LEU A 131 0.79 -8.31 13.17
CA LEU A 131 1.57 -7.28 12.46
C LEU A 131 2.94 -7.03 13.10
N GLY A 132 3.04 -7.18 14.41
CA GLY A 132 4.29 -7.04 15.14
C GLY A 132 5.35 -8.09 14.82
N ASN A 133 4.97 -9.20 14.18
CA ASN A 133 5.90 -10.22 13.73
C ASN A 133 6.57 -9.78 12.42
N GLY A 134 7.81 -10.22 12.20
CA GLY A 134 8.56 -9.87 10.99
C GLY A 134 7.82 -10.21 9.70
N SER A 135 7.13 -11.36 9.64
CA SER A 135 6.33 -11.76 8.47
C SER A 135 5.13 -10.84 8.23
N GLY A 136 4.38 -10.47 9.29
CA GLY A 136 3.22 -9.59 9.19
C GLY A 136 3.61 -8.18 8.74
N PHE A 137 4.71 -7.65 9.29
CA PHE A 137 5.23 -6.36 8.85
C PHE A 137 5.74 -6.39 7.40
N CYS A 138 6.45 -7.45 7.00
CA CYS A 138 6.89 -7.61 5.61
C CYS A 138 5.70 -7.66 4.65
N GLU A 139 4.62 -8.36 5.02
CA GLU A 139 3.39 -8.41 4.23
C GLU A 139 2.73 -7.03 4.09
N LEU A 140 2.57 -6.29 5.20
CA LEU A 140 2.04 -4.93 5.16
C LEU A 140 2.91 -4.01 4.31
N SER A 141 4.24 -4.11 4.42
CA SER A 141 5.19 -3.34 3.61
C SER A 141 5.02 -3.64 2.13
N ARG A 142 4.91 -4.92 1.75
CA ARG A 142 4.63 -5.35 0.39
C ARG A 142 3.33 -4.74 -0.13
N LEU A 143 2.26 -4.84 0.65
CA LEU A 143 0.96 -4.26 0.30
C LEU A 143 1.05 -2.75 0.12
N PHE A 144 1.72 -2.05 1.03
CA PHE A 144 1.89 -0.60 0.95
C PHE A 144 2.62 -0.18 -0.34
N PHE A 145 3.81 -0.74 -0.59
CA PHE A 145 4.58 -0.38 -1.78
C PHE A 145 3.90 -0.83 -3.08
N GLY A 146 3.20 -1.97 -3.06
CA GLY A 146 2.36 -2.41 -4.18
C GLY A 146 1.24 -1.40 -4.47
N LYS A 147 0.53 -0.93 -3.43
CA LYS A 147 -0.55 0.07 -3.59
C LYS A 147 -0.04 1.46 -3.98
N VAL A 148 1.12 1.89 -3.49
CA VAL A 148 1.77 3.13 -3.96
C VAL A 148 2.07 3.02 -5.45
N THR A 149 2.66 1.91 -5.90
CA THR A 149 2.98 1.66 -7.30
C THR A 149 1.72 1.61 -8.17
N GLU A 150 0.70 0.85 -7.76
CA GLU A 150 -0.57 0.74 -8.47
C GLU A 150 -1.22 2.11 -8.67
N ARG A 151 -1.34 2.91 -7.59
CA ARG A 151 -1.95 4.24 -7.65
C ARG A 151 -1.15 5.21 -8.50
N TYR A 152 0.17 5.17 -8.39
CA TYR A 152 1.08 5.98 -9.21
C TYR A 152 0.93 5.65 -10.69
N LEU A 153 0.97 4.37 -11.06
CA LEU A 153 0.80 3.93 -12.44
C LEU A 153 -0.57 4.32 -12.98
N ASN A 154 -1.65 4.09 -12.21
CA ASN A 154 -3.00 4.48 -12.62
C ASN A 154 -3.10 5.99 -12.86
N TYR A 155 -2.52 6.82 -11.99
CA TYR A 155 -2.55 8.27 -12.14
C TYR A 155 -1.93 8.74 -13.47
N PHE A 156 -0.76 8.19 -13.84
CA PHE A 156 -0.10 8.57 -15.08
C PHE A 156 -0.74 7.93 -16.32
N LEU A 157 -1.22 6.71 -16.19
CA LEU A 157 -1.80 5.97 -17.31
C LEU A 157 -3.24 6.39 -17.60
N GLU A 158 -4.00 6.87 -16.61
CA GLU A 158 -5.33 7.46 -16.85
C GLU A 158 -5.24 8.69 -17.76
N ARG A 159 -4.20 9.49 -17.62
CA ARG A 159 -3.95 10.63 -18.53
C ARG A 159 -3.61 10.16 -19.96
N ALA A 160 -2.86 9.08 -20.11
CA ALA A 160 -2.54 8.49 -21.41
C ALA A 160 -3.73 7.66 -21.96
N ALA A 161 -4.42 6.91 -21.12
CA ALA A 161 -5.54 6.07 -21.50
C ALA A 161 -6.79 6.88 -21.90
N SER A 162 -7.03 8.03 -21.28
CA SER A 162 -8.14 8.91 -21.71
C SER A 162 -7.98 9.41 -23.14
N ALA A 163 -6.77 9.42 -23.67
CA ALA A 163 -6.49 9.75 -25.07
C ALA A 163 -6.56 8.53 -26.02
N THR A 164 -6.46 7.29 -25.50
CA THR A 164 -6.28 6.09 -26.31
C THR A 164 -7.34 5.00 -26.09
N CYS A 165 -8.02 4.98 -24.93
CA CYS A 165 -9.05 3.98 -24.65
C CYS A 165 -10.43 4.41 -25.16
N PRO A 166 -11.03 3.69 -26.13
CA PRO A 166 -12.26 4.08 -26.80
C PRO A 166 -13.52 3.90 -25.95
N SER A 167 -13.46 3.14 -24.84
CA SER A 167 -14.64 2.88 -23.99
C SER A 167 -14.29 2.73 -22.51
N LEU A 168 -15.30 2.87 -21.64
CA LEU A 168 -15.18 2.67 -20.20
C LEU A 168 -14.73 1.24 -19.87
N GLU A 169 -15.26 0.24 -20.56
CA GLU A 169 -14.91 -1.17 -20.37
C GLU A 169 -13.44 -1.47 -20.69
N HIS A 170 -12.86 -0.83 -21.72
CA HIS A 170 -11.43 -0.92 -22.00
C HIS A 170 -10.59 -0.30 -20.89
N ARG A 171 -11.04 0.81 -20.30
CA ARG A 171 -10.38 1.46 -19.19
C ARG A 171 -10.38 0.59 -17.92
N GLU A 172 -11.52 -0.02 -17.59
CA GLU A 172 -11.62 -0.92 -16.43
C GLU A 172 -10.73 -2.16 -16.59
N ARG A 173 -10.76 -2.80 -17.77
CA ARG A 173 -9.85 -3.92 -18.07
C ARG A 173 -8.37 -3.53 -17.99
N PHE A 174 -8.04 -2.34 -18.42
CA PHE A 174 -6.68 -1.81 -18.34
C PHE A 174 -6.24 -1.59 -16.88
N GLN A 175 -7.09 -0.97 -16.05
CA GLN A 175 -6.81 -0.78 -14.62
C GLN A 175 -6.66 -2.12 -13.87
N GLU A 176 -7.53 -3.09 -14.17
CA GLU A 176 -7.43 -4.43 -13.58
C GLU A 176 -6.16 -5.14 -14.02
N GLY A 177 -5.75 -4.99 -15.28
CA GLY A 177 -4.48 -5.51 -15.78
C GLY A 177 -3.26 -4.92 -15.06
N ILE A 178 -3.26 -3.62 -14.80
CA ILE A 178 -2.20 -2.97 -13.99
C ILE A 178 -2.18 -3.53 -12.58
N ARG A 179 -3.34 -3.60 -11.92
CA ARG A 179 -3.45 -4.12 -10.55
C ARG A 179 -2.89 -5.54 -10.45
N SER A 180 -3.35 -6.43 -11.31
CA SER A 180 -2.90 -7.82 -11.37
C SER A 180 -1.39 -7.93 -11.60
N HIS A 181 -0.84 -7.14 -12.52
CA HIS A 181 0.58 -7.14 -12.81
C HIS A 181 1.42 -6.64 -11.63
N VAL A 182 1.03 -5.54 -11.00
CA VAL A 182 1.73 -4.98 -9.83
C VAL A 182 1.68 -5.96 -8.66
N ASP A 183 0.53 -6.59 -8.42
CA ASP A 183 0.40 -7.57 -7.33
C ASP A 183 1.29 -8.79 -7.57
N ALA A 184 1.29 -9.35 -8.78
CA ALA A 184 2.15 -10.48 -9.15
C ALA A 184 3.64 -10.16 -8.98
N VAL A 185 4.09 -8.98 -9.46
CA VAL A 185 5.50 -8.56 -9.33
C VAL A 185 5.87 -8.32 -7.87
N SER A 186 5.01 -7.67 -7.09
CA SER A 186 5.27 -7.40 -5.67
C SER A 186 5.28 -8.68 -4.84
N GLN A 187 4.41 -9.64 -5.15
CA GLN A 187 4.37 -10.95 -4.51
C GLN A 187 5.65 -11.73 -4.79
N HIS A 188 6.08 -11.78 -6.04
CA HIS A 188 7.32 -12.46 -6.43
C HIS A 188 8.55 -11.86 -5.73
N ALA A 189 8.66 -10.53 -5.67
CA ALA A 189 9.74 -9.85 -4.96
C ALA A 189 9.73 -10.17 -3.46
N PHE A 190 8.55 -10.22 -2.84
CA PHE A 190 8.38 -10.57 -1.43
C PHE A 190 8.80 -12.00 -1.12
N GLU A 191 8.38 -12.96 -1.94
CA GLU A 191 8.75 -14.37 -1.78
C GLU A 191 10.26 -14.57 -1.95
N THR A 192 10.86 -13.91 -2.95
CA THR A 192 12.32 -13.94 -3.15
C THR A 192 13.07 -13.38 -1.94
N ALA A 193 12.61 -12.25 -1.37
CA ALA A 193 13.21 -11.67 -0.16
C ALA A 193 13.09 -12.60 1.05
N LYS A 194 11.95 -13.25 1.23
CA LYS A 194 11.71 -14.25 2.28
C LYS A 194 12.66 -15.44 2.19
N ILE A 195 12.85 -15.98 0.99
CA ILE A 195 13.78 -17.08 0.71
C ILE A 195 15.21 -16.63 1.06
N THR A 196 15.63 -15.45 0.59
CA THR A 196 16.96 -14.91 0.87
C THR A 196 17.21 -14.73 2.36
N GLN A 197 16.23 -14.23 3.11
CA GLN A 197 16.35 -14.09 4.58
C GLN A 197 16.48 -15.45 5.27
N SER A 198 15.76 -16.47 4.83
CA SER A 198 15.86 -17.82 5.42
C SER A 198 17.24 -18.45 5.19
N PHE A 199 17.86 -18.22 4.03
CA PHE A 199 19.24 -18.67 3.77
C PHE A 199 20.31 -17.89 4.53
N ALA A 200 20.06 -16.60 4.84
CA ALA A 200 21.01 -15.79 5.60
C ALA A 200 20.92 -16.02 7.12
N ALA A 201 19.85 -16.63 7.61
CA ALA A 201 19.64 -16.94 9.03
C ALA A 201 20.06 -18.36 9.44
N GLY A 202 20.43 -19.22 8.49
CA GLY A 202 20.96 -20.59 8.69
C GLY A 202 22.43 -20.67 8.47
#